data_6681b8f3adf47ca7a235f444f1032212
#
_entry.id   6681b8f3adf47ca7a235f444f1032212
#
_cell.length_a   1.000
_cell.length_b   1.000
_cell.length_c   1.000
_cell.angle_alpha   90.00
_cell.angle_beta   90.00
_cell.angle_gamma   90.00
#
_symmetry.space_group_name_H-M   'P 1'
#
loop_
_entity.id
_entity.type
_entity.pdbx_description
1 polymer ?
#
loop_
_entity_poly.entity_id
_entity_poly.type
_entity_poly.pdbx_seq_one_letter_code
_entity_poly.pdbx_strand_id
1 'polypeptide(L)'
;RKNTTIKDSDILSDSKFFNAKDMIATTIPAINIALSGKINGGFVPGLTIWAGPSKHFKTSFSLLMAKAYMDKYQDAVMLFYDSEFGTPQSYFDSFGIDTSRVLHTPITDVEQLKFDIMHQFEEIKRGDHVIVVIDSVGNLASKKEVEDALKQNSAADMTRAKQLKSLFRMVTPHLNLKDIPLIVVNHTYQTQEMYSKAVVSGGTGIYYSADNIFILGRQQEKDGKDVTGYNFIINVEKSRFVKEKSKIPIEVSWDEGISKWSGLLDMALESGHVIKPKVGWFQKVDMETGEIGEKSYRMNDTYSFSFWHPILQCPKFNEFIEKKYAASNGAIMQEEDEVAAVYEMEDE
;
A
#
# COMPACT_ATOMS: atom_id res chain seq x y z
N ARG A 1 29.21 12.51 -19.35
CA ARG A 1 28.28 12.01 -20.40
C ARG A 1 28.99 11.29 -21.54
N LYS A 2 30.08 11.84 -22.12
CA LYS A 2 30.70 11.29 -23.34
C LYS A 2 31.28 9.87 -23.21
N ASN A 3 31.54 9.38 -21.99
CA ASN A 3 32.24 8.11 -21.77
C ASN A 3 31.33 7.00 -21.26
N THR A 4 30.04 7.27 -21.00
CA THR A 4 29.09 6.22 -20.60
C THR A 4 28.48 5.54 -21.82
N THR A 5 28.34 4.23 -21.76
CA THR A 5 27.64 3.41 -22.78
C THR A 5 26.16 3.27 -22.50
N ILE A 6 25.70 3.74 -21.33
CA ILE A 6 24.31 3.63 -20.92
C ILE A 6 23.53 4.86 -21.36
N LYS A 7 22.51 4.65 -22.20
CA LYS A 7 21.76 5.72 -22.88
C LYS A 7 21.06 6.71 -21.93
N ASP A 8 20.59 6.21 -20.78
CA ASP A 8 19.79 7.00 -19.83
C ASP A 8 20.65 7.62 -18.71
N SER A 9 21.98 7.65 -18.88
CA SER A 9 22.88 8.32 -17.93
C SER A 9 22.76 9.83 -18.05
N ASP A 10 22.47 10.50 -16.94
CA ASP A 10 22.38 11.95 -16.88
C ASP A 10 23.01 12.53 -15.59
N ILE A 11 23.19 13.85 -15.55
CA ILE A 11 23.52 14.55 -14.31
C ILE A 11 22.30 14.43 -13.40
N LEU A 12 22.52 14.24 -12.10
CA LEU A 12 21.43 13.92 -11.16
C LEU A 12 20.29 14.95 -11.16
N SER A 13 20.63 16.24 -11.25
CA SER A 13 19.64 17.33 -11.33
C SER A 13 18.73 17.26 -12.56
N ASP A 14 19.22 16.66 -13.65
CA ASP A 14 18.52 16.57 -14.93
C ASP A 14 17.91 15.17 -15.14
N SER A 15 18.15 14.26 -14.20
CA SER A 15 17.70 12.87 -14.31
C SER A 15 16.20 12.74 -14.16
N LYS A 16 15.53 12.30 -15.22
CA LYS A 16 14.08 12.02 -15.24
C LYS A 16 13.63 10.92 -14.26
N PHE A 17 14.58 10.12 -13.73
CA PHE A 17 14.26 9.05 -12.77
C PHE A 17 14.17 9.54 -11.33
N PHE A 18 14.70 10.73 -11.02
CA PHE A 18 14.72 11.33 -9.68
C PHE A 18 13.69 12.44 -9.50
N ASN A 19 12.98 12.83 -10.56
CA ASN A 19 11.87 13.75 -10.43
C ASN A 19 10.79 13.12 -9.56
N ALA A 20 10.15 13.94 -8.71
CA ALA A 20 9.01 13.52 -7.89
C ALA A 20 7.95 12.88 -8.82
N LYS A 21 7.63 11.61 -8.57
CA LYS A 21 6.58 10.91 -9.31
C LYS A 21 5.23 11.35 -8.78
N ASP A 22 4.28 11.57 -9.68
CA ASP A 22 2.91 11.84 -9.31
C ASP A 22 2.32 10.67 -8.53
N MET A 23 1.82 10.95 -7.33
CA MET A 23 1.10 9.97 -6.54
C MET A 23 -0.28 9.72 -7.12
N ILE A 24 -0.76 8.49 -6.95
CA ILE A 24 -2.07 8.04 -7.41
C ILE A 24 -2.90 7.75 -6.18
N ALA A 25 -3.84 8.67 -5.90
CA ALA A 25 -4.71 8.57 -4.74
C ALA A 25 -5.87 7.60 -4.99
N THR A 26 -6.14 6.74 -4.04
CA THR A 26 -7.39 5.98 -3.99
C THR A 26 -8.53 6.87 -3.45
N THR A 27 -9.76 6.39 -3.56
CA THR A 27 -10.93 7.09 -3.00
C THR A 27 -11.02 7.04 -1.47
N ILE A 28 -10.14 6.29 -0.80
CA ILE A 28 -10.15 6.04 0.64
C ILE A 28 -8.93 6.70 1.29
N PRO A 29 -9.11 7.82 2.03
CA PRO A 29 -8.01 8.57 2.62
C PRO A 29 -7.08 7.73 3.51
N ALA A 30 -7.63 6.80 4.30
CA ALA A 30 -6.83 5.93 5.16
C ALA A 30 -5.87 5.04 4.38
N ILE A 31 -6.26 4.55 3.20
CA ILE A 31 -5.37 3.79 2.30
C ILE A 31 -4.29 4.71 1.74
N ASN A 32 -4.62 5.95 1.36
CA ASN A 32 -3.63 6.92 0.90
C ASN A 32 -2.61 7.23 2.00
N ILE A 33 -3.05 7.35 3.25
CA ILE A 33 -2.16 7.52 4.41
C ILE A 33 -1.24 6.31 4.56
N ALA A 34 -1.77 5.08 4.43
CA ALA A 34 -0.94 3.87 4.50
C ALA A 34 0.12 3.81 3.39
N LEU A 35 -0.19 4.32 2.19
CA LEU A 35 0.68 4.28 1.03
C LEU A 35 1.74 5.41 1.01
N SER A 36 1.42 6.58 1.55
CA SER A 36 2.26 7.79 1.41
C SER A 36 2.44 8.63 2.66
N GLY A 37 1.72 8.35 3.74
CA GLY A 37 1.65 9.21 4.93
C GLY A 37 0.83 10.49 4.73
N LYS A 38 0.09 10.61 3.61
CA LYS A 38 -0.67 11.81 3.21
C LYS A 38 -2.11 11.47 2.87
N ILE A 39 -3.04 12.34 3.23
CA ILE A 39 -4.48 12.16 2.97
C ILE A 39 -4.77 12.09 1.45
N ASN A 40 -4.19 13.01 0.70
CA ASN A 40 -4.34 13.12 -0.75
C ASN A 40 -3.14 12.55 -1.52
N GLY A 41 -2.32 11.72 -0.86
CA GLY A 41 -1.18 11.08 -1.48
C GLY A 41 -1.56 9.87 -2.31
N GLY A 42 -1.13 8.69 -1.88
CA GLY A 42 -1.39 7.43 -2.57
C GLY A 42 -0.10 6.71 -2.93
N PHE A 43 -0.11 5.93 -4.00
CA PHE A 43 1.06 5.15 -4.41
C PHE A 43 1.76 5.75 -5.62
N VAL A 44 3.01 5.36 -5.79
CA VAL A 44 3.83 5.62 -6.98
C VAL A 44 4.17 4.30 -7.68
N PRO A 45 4.62 4.32 -8.94
CA PRO A 45 5.19 3.14 -9.60
C PRO A 45 6.27 2.47 -8.75
N GLY A 46 6.32 1.15 -8.80
CA GLY A 46 7.20 0.29 -8.01
C GLY A 46 6.47 -0.92 -7.46
N LEU A 47 7.10 -1.66 -6.55
CA LEU A 47 6.58 -2.90 -6.00
C LEU A 47 5.90 -2.69 -4.65
N THR A 48 4.59 -2.92 -4.60
CA THR A 48 3.79 -2.92 -3.36
C THR A 48 3.26 -4.32 -3.07
N ILE A 49 3.40 -4.79 -1.83
CA ILE A 49 2.97 -6.11 -1.38
C ILE A 49 1.89 -5.98 -0.31
N TRP A 50 0.75 -6.60 -0.56
CA TRP A 50 -0.30 -6.86 0.42
C TRP A 50 -0.17 -8.29 0.93
N ALA A 51 0.22 -8.46 2.19
CA ALA A 51 0.41 -9.76 2.81
C ALA A 51 -0.56 -9.99 3.97
N GLY A 52 -0.89 -11.26 4.21
CA GLY A 52 -1.76 -11.62 5.34
C GLY A 52 -2.39 -13.00 5.16
N PRO A 53 -3.09 -13.50 6.18
CA PRO A 53 -3.85 -14.74 6.10
C PRO A 53 -4.94 -14.70 5.03
N SER A 54 -5.53 -15.86 4.70
CA SER A 54 -6.69 -15.94 3.80
C SER A 54 -7.85 -15.07 4.33
N LYS A 55 -8.67 -14.54 3.42
CA LYS A 55 -9.83 -13.67 3.73
C LYS A 55 -9.48 -12.37 4.50
N HIS A 56 -8.31 -11.80 4.24
CA HIS A 56 -7.86 -10.53 4.81
C HIS A 56 -7.88 -9.37 3.80
N PHE A 57 -8.77 -9.38 2.83
CA PHE A 57 -9.01 -8.28 1.86
C PHE A 57 -7.79 -7.86 1.01
N LYS A 58 -6.78 -8.71 0.88
CA LYS A 58 -5.57 -8.42 0.08
C LYS A 58 -5.91 -8.08 -1.37
N THR A 59 -6.68 -8.93 -2.02
CA THR A 59 -7.19 -8.72 -3.40
C THR A 59 -7.97 -7.41 -3.50
N SER A 60 -8.86 -7.12 -2.55
CA SER A 60 -9.67 -5.89 -2.53
C SER A 60 -8.80 -4.64 -2.51
N PHE A 61 -7.78 -4.58 -1.65
CA PHE A 61 -6.86 -3.44 -1.59
C PHE A 61 -6.02 -3.32 -2.87
N SER A 62 -5.64 -4.46 -3.47
CA SER A 62 -4.96 -4.46 -4.78
C SER A 62 -5.84 -3.89 -5.88
N LEU A 63 -7.12 -4.30 -5.93
CA LEU A 63 -8.08 -3.81 -6.92
C LEU A 63 -8.45 -2.34 -6.70
N LEU A 64 -8.51 -1.85 -5.46
CA LEU A 64 -8.69 -0.41 -5.18
C LEU A 64 -7.55 0.44 -5.76
N MET A 65 -6.31 -0.04 -5.63
CA MET A 65 -5.16 0.64 -6.23
C MET A 65 -5.22 0.57 -7.75
N ALA A 66 -5.55 -0.60 -8.32
CA ALA A 66 -5.70 -0.77 -9.76
C ALA A 66 -6.81 0.12 -10.32
N LYS A 67 -7.97 0.20 -9.64
CA LYS A 67 -9.06 1.10 -10.01
C LYS A 67 -8.62 2.55 -10.03
N ALA A 68 -7.93 3.01 -8.99
CA ALA A 68 -7.42 4.38 -8.91
C ALA A 68 -6.45 4.70 -10.06
N TYR A 69 -5.60 3.75 -10.45
CA TYR A 69 -4.70 3.89 -11.59
C TYR A 69 -5.46 3.99 -12.91
N MET A 70 -6.42 3.09 -13.14
CA MET A 70 -7.22 3.04 -14.36
C MET A 70 -8.18 4.23 -14.48
N ASP A 71 -8.59 4.84 -13.37
CA ASP A 71 -9.36 6.08 -13.37
C ASP A 71 -8.51 7.29 -13.73
N LYS A 72 -7.29 7.36 -13.23
CA LYS A 72 -6.34 8.42 -13.54
C LYS A 72 -5.93 8.39 -15.01
N TYR A 73 -5.73 7.20 -15.57
CA TYR A 73 -5.30 6.98 -16.94
C TYR A 73 -6.35 6.18 -17.73
N GLN A 74 -7.09 6.86 -18.59
CA GLN A 74 -8.21 6.27 -19.31
C GLN A 74 -7.79 5.22 -20.35
N ASP A 75 -6.54 5.24 -20.79
CA ASP A 75 -5.90 4.27 -21.68
C ASP A 75 -5.17 3.14 -20.92
N ALA A 76 -5.20 3.17 -19.59
CA ALA A 76 -4.50 2.18 -18.79
C ALA A 76 -5.04 0.76 -18.99
N VAL A 77 -4.12 -0.19 -19.03
CA VAL A 77 -4.40 -1.64 -19.07
C VAL A 77 -3.90 -2.28 -17.79
N MET A 78 -4.68 -3.20 -17.21
CA MET A 78 -4.28 -4.03 -16.10
C MET A 78 -3.84 -5.41 -16.60
N LEU A 79 -2.61 -5.83 -16.27
CA LEU A 79 -2.18 -7.22 -16.38
C LEU A 79 -2.49 -7.92 -15.06
N PHE A 80 -3.46 -8.83 -15.07
CA PHE A 80 -3.90 -9.57 -13.89
C PHE A 80 -3.45 -11.04 -13.97
N TYR A 81 -2.41 -11.38 -13.22
CA TYR A 81 -1.90 -12.74 -13.08
C TYR A 81 -2.61 -13.43 -11.93
N ASP A 82 -3.35 -14.49 -12.22
CA ASP A 82 -4.20 -15.19 -11.29
C ASP A 82 -3.72 -16.63 -11.05
N SER A 83 -3.40 -16.95 -9.80
CA SER A 83 -3.06 -18.30 -9.36
C SER A 83 -4.06 -18.88 -8.36
N GLU A 84 -4.99 -18.08 -7.87
CA GLU A 84 -5.98 -18.50 -6.88
C GLU A 84 -7.34 -18.85 -7.52
N PHE A 85 -7.61 -18.32 -8.72
CA PHE A 85 -8.86 -18.51 -9.47
C PHE A 85 -10.11 -18.13 -8.67
N GLY A 86 -9.93 -17.25 -7.68
CA GLY A 86 -10.97 -16.87 -6.72
C GLY A 86 -11.64 -15.52 -7.00
N THR A 87 -11.27 -14.84 -8.10
CA THR A 87 -11.71 -13.48 -8.40
C THR A 87 -12.55 -13.47 -9.68
N PRO A 88 -13.89 -13.72 -9.61
CA PRO A 88 -14.76 -13.70 -10.78
C PRO A 88 -14.90 -12.27 -11.35
N GLN A 89 -15.35 -12.15 -12.60
CA GLN A 89 -15.57 -10.87 -13.27
C GLN A 89 -16.46 -9.93 -12.45
N SER A 90 -17.52 -10.46 -11.84
CA SER A 90 -18.42 -9.66 -10.98
C SER A 90 -17.72 -8.97 -9.81
N TYR A 91 -16.57 -9.49 -9.38
CA TYR A 91 -15.78 -8.86 -8.33
C TYR A 91 -15.07 -7.61 -8.85
N PHE A 92 -14.53 -7.64 -10.07
CA PHE A 92 -14.00 -6.44 -10.74
C PHE A 92 -15.09 -5.39 -10.98
N ASP A 93 -16.27 -5.83 -11.42
CA ASP A 93 -17.42 -4.97 -11.64
C ASP A 93 -17.85 -4.24 -10.36
N SER A 94 -17.77 -4.90 -9.19
CA SER A 94 -18.09 -4.31 -7.89
C SER A 94 -17.14 -3.19 -7.49
N PHE A 95 -15.90 -3.17 -8.01
CA PHE A 95 -14.96 -2.05 -7.87
C PHE A 95 -15.11 -0.99 -8.97
N GLY A 96 -15.99 -1.22 -9.95
CA GLY A 96 -16.15 -0.34 -11.13
C GLY A 96 -14.93 -0.39 -12.06
N ILE A 97 -14.25 -1.53 -12.12
CA ILE A 97 -13.13 -1.76 -13.05
C ILE A 97 -13.70 -2.21 -14.40
N ASP A 98 -13.31 -1.51 -15.45
CA ASP A 98 -13.64 -1.90 -16.82
C ASP A 98 -12.84 -3.14 -17.22
N THR A 99 -13.49 -4.30 -17.22
CA THR A 99 -12.86 -5.60 -17.50
C THR A 99 -12.38 -5.75 -18.94
N SER A 100 -12.85 -4.90 -19.87
CA SER A 100 -12.31 -4.87 -21.24
C SER A 100 -10.87 -4.38 -21.33
N ARG A 101 -10.38 -3.73 -20.27
CA ARG A 101 -9.01 -3.25 -20.10
C ARG A 101 -8.18 -4.12 -19.15
N VAL A 102 -8.64 -5.34 -18.85
CA VAL A 102 -7.95 -6.29 -17.98
C VAL A 102 -7.51 -7.50 -18.79
N LEU A 103 -6.21 -7.71 -18.92
CA LEU A 103 -5.65 -8.95 -19.45
C LEU A 103 -5.53 -9.95 -18.30
N HIS A 104 -6.45 -10.91 -18.24
CA HIS A 104 -6.43 -11.99 -17.25
C HIS A 104 -5.54 -13.14 -17.72
N THR A 105 -4.50 -13.44 -16.96
CA THR A 105 -3.52 -14.49 -17.27
C THR A 105 -3.49 -15.52 -16.15
N PRO A 106 -4.13 -16.69 -16.33
CA PRO A 106 -4.02 -17.80 -15.40
C PRO A 106 -2.58 -18.32 -15.35
N ILE A 107 -2.06 -18.54 -14.15
CA ILE A 107 -0.69 -19.05 -13.94
C ILE A 107 -0.68 -20.20 -12.92
N THR A 108 0.21 -21.17 -13.15
CA THR A 108 0.31 -22.38 -12.32
C THR A 108 1.64 -22.51 -11.58
N ASP A 109 2.69 -21.88 -12.08
CA ASP A 109 4.03 -21.94 -11.48
C ASP A 109 4.79 -20.63 -11.62
N VAL A 110 5.84 -20.46 -10.80
CA VAL A 110 6.66 -19.23 -10.75
C VAL A 110 7.42 -18.99 -12.04
N GLU A 111 7.90 -20.05 -12.69
CA GLU A 111 8.67 -19.94 -13.94
C GLU A 111 7.80 -19.47 -15.09
N GLN A 112 6.54 -19.89 -15.14
CA GLN A 112 5.55 -19.45 -16.13
C GLN A 112 5.27 -17.95 -15.94
N LEU A 113 5.00 -17.51 -14.70
CA LEU A 113 4.84 -16.10 -14.37
C LEU A 113 6.07 -15.28 -14.77
N LYS A 114 7.26 -15.78 -14.40
CA LYS A 114 8.51 -15.07 -14.69
C LYS A 114 8.75 -14.90 -16.18
N PHE A 115 8.47 -15.93 -16.96
CA PHE A 115 8.64 -15.89 -18.40
C PHE A 115 7.70 -14.88 -19.04
N ASP A 116 6.40 -14.96 -18.74
CA ASP A 116 5.40 -14.11 -19.35
C ASP A 116 5.57 -12.62 -18.97
N ILE A 117 5.72 -12.32 -17.67
CA ILE A 117 5.86 -10.93 -17.22
C ILE A 117 7.11 -10.25 -17.81
N MET A 118 8.19 -10.99 -17.99
CA MET A 118 9.39 -10.45 -18.63
C MET A 118 9.16 -10.14 -20.12
N HIS A 119 8.43 -10.99 -20.84
CA HIS A 119 8.03 -10.72 -22.22
C HIS A 119 7.13 -9.48 -22.32
N GLN A 120 6.13 -9.35 -21.43
CA GLN A 120 5.30 -8.15 -21.38
C GLN A 120 6.15 -6.89 -21.12
N PHE A 121 7.10 -6.98 -20.18
CA PHE A 121 7.95 -5.84 -19.85
C PHE A 121 8.95 -5.45 -20.96
N GLU A 122 9.35 -6.35 -21.85
CA GLU A 122 10.16 -5.97 -23.01
C GLU A 122 9.39 -5.05 -23.97
N GLU A 123 8.10 -5.31 -24.18
CA GLU A 123 7.26 -4.55 -25.12
C GLU A 123 6.77 -3.20 -24.53
N ILE A 124 6.51 -3.13 -23.22
CA ILE A 124 6.03 -1.92 -22.55
C ILE A 124 7.13 -0.85 -22.58
N LYS A 125 6.76 0.37 -22.95
CA LYS A 125 7.65 1.54 -22.98
C LYS A 125 7.33 2.49 -21.83
N ARG A 126 8.26 3.33 -21.48
CA ARG A 126 7.99 4.43 -20.55
C ARG A 126 6.96 5.37 -21.17
N GLY A 127 5.88 5.63 -20.41
CA GLY A 127 4.73 6.41 -20.86
C GLY A 127 3.52 5.57 -21.25
N ASP A 128 3.68 4.26 -21.44
CA ASP A 128 2.54 3.35 -21.52
C ASP A 128 1.92 3.20 -20.12
N HIS A 129 0.61 3.31 -20.04
CA HIS A 129 -0.09 3.20 -18.77
C HIS A 129 -0.47 1.75 -18.51
N VAL A 130 0.39 1.04 -17.80
CA VAL A 130 0.17 -0.37 -17.42
C VAL A 130 0.30 -0.53 -15.92
N ILE A 131 -0.65 -1.21 -15.30
CA ILE A 131 -0.57 -1.66 -13.93
C ILE A 131 -0.61 -3.19 -13.89
N VAL A 132 0.22 -3.77 -13.03
CA VAL A 132 0.31 -5.23 -12.89
C VAL A 132 -0.18 -5.64 -11.51
N VAL A 133 -1.03 -6.66 -11.47
CA VAL A 133 -1.51 -7.28 -10.22
C VAL A 133 -1.22 -8.78 -10.30
N ILE A 134 -0.60 -9.33 -9.26
CA ILE A 134 -0.35 -10.77 -9.12
C ILE A 134 -1.12 -11.27 -7.90
N ASP A 135 -2.10 -12.12 -8.10
CA ASP A 135 -2.93 -12.71 -7.05
C ASP A 135 -2.94 -14.25 -7.14
N SER A 136 -2.10 -14.93 -6.40
CA SER A 136 -1.07 -14.52 -5.45
C SER A 136 0.26 -15.23 -5.76
N VAL A 137 1.37 -14.70 -5.24
CA VAL A 137 2.64 -15.44 -5.31
C VAL A 137 2.74 -16.50 -4.21
N GLY A 138 1.88 -16.41 -3.19
CA GLY A 138 1.89 -17.31 -2.03
C GLY A 138 1.61 -18.78 -2.39
N ASN A 139 0.75 -19.01 -3.37
CA ASN A 139 0.29 -20.34 -3.79
C ASN A 139 1.04 -20.91 -4.99
N LEU A 140 1.91 -20.13 -5.64
CA LEU A 140 2.65 -20.63 -6.79
C LEU A 140 3.73 -21.64 -6.37
N ALA A 141 3.71 -22.82 -6.98
CA ALA A 141 4.77 -23.81 -6.91
C ALA A 141 5.91 -23.47 -7.88
N SER A 142 7.09 -24.07 -7.71
CA SER A 142 8.09 -24.14 -8.79
C SER A 142 7.81 -25.32 -9.72
N LYS A 143 8.26 -25.26 -10.98
CA LYS A 143 8.19 -26.42 -11.89
C LYS A 143 8.83 -27.65 -11.27
N LYS A 144 9.95 -27.47 -10.59
CA LYS A 144 10.64 -28.57 -9.92
C LYS A 144 9.78 -29.21 -8.83
N GLU A 145 9.09 -28.40 -8.02
CA GLU A 145 8.17 -28.90 -6.99
C GLU A 145 7.05 -29.77 -7.60
N VAL A 146 6.47 -29.34 -8.72
CA VAL A 146 5.46 -30.10 -9.45
C VAL A 146 6.05 -31.41 -10.01
N GLU A 147 7.24 -31.36 -10.62
CA GLU A 147 7.91 -32.56 -11.16
C GLU A 147 8.29 -33.56 -10.06
N ASP A 148 8.81 -33.08 -8.92
CA ASP A 148 9.17 -33.93 -7.79
C ASP A 148 7.92 -34.61 -7.20
N ALA A 149 6.79 -33.89 -7.11
CA ALA A 149 5.53 -34.48 -6.66
C ALA A 149 5.06 -35.61 -7.60
N LEU A 150 5.16 -35.45 -8.92
CA LEU A 150 4.83 -36.48 -9.90
C LEU A 150 5.74 -37.72 -9.81
N LYS A 151 7.00 -37.52 -9.44
CA LYS A 151 8.00 -38.60 -9.27
C LYS A 151 7.99 -39.20 -7.86
N GLN A 152 7.09 -38.76 -6.96
CA GLN A 152 7.01 -39.13 -5.54
C GLN A 152 8.33 -38.89 -4.79
N ASN A 153 9.04 -37.85 -5.17
CA ASN A 153 10.27 -37.42 -4.53
C ASN A 153 9.97 -36.44 -3.38
N SER A 154 10.39 -36.76 -2.17
CA SER A 154 10.08 -35.98 -0.96
C SER A 154 11.21 -35.06 -0.50
N ALA A 155 12.19 -34.76 -1.34
CA ALA A 155 13.30 -33.89 -0.98
C ALA A 155 12.83 -32.45 -0.74
N ALA A 156 13.31 -31.85 0.35
CA ALA A 156 13.04 -30.42 0.62
C ALA A 156 13.58 -29.54 -0.51
N ASP A 157 12.70 -28.77 -1.15
CA ASP A 157 13.05 -27.93 -2.28
C ASP A 157 13.08 -26.45 -1.94
N MET A 158 14.24 -25.82 -2.16
CA MET A 158 14.45 -24.38 -2.03
C MET A 158 14.28 -23.63 -3.37
N THR A 159 13.87 -24.32 -4.43
CA THR A 159 13.82 -23.77 -5.79
C THR A 159 12.79 -22.67 -5.90
N ARG A 160 11.61 -22.84 -5.29
CA ARG A 160 10.55 -21.81 -5.27
C ARG A 160 11.05 -20.47 -4.74
N ALA A 161 11.70 -20.44 -3.58
CA ALA A 161 12.24 -19.20 -3.00
C ALA A 161 13.31 -18.55 -3.89
N LYS A 162 14.17 -19.39 -4.55
CA LYS A 162 15.17 -18.91 -5.52
C LYS A 162 14.52 -18.32 -6.76
N GLN A 163 13.46 -18.93 -7.29
CA GLN A 163 12.74 -18.45 -8.45
C GLN A 163 12.00 -17.15 -8.16
N LEU A 164 11.32 -17.03 -7.03
CA LEU A 164 10.69 -15.77 -6.60
C LEU A 164 11.72 -14.66 -6.42
N LYS A 165 12.86 -14.93 -5.77
CA LYS A 165 13.95 -13.96 -5.66
C LYS A 165 14.48 -13.52 -7.01
N SER A 166 14.61 -14.45 -7.97
CA SER A 166 15.03 -14.17 -9.34
C SER A 166 14.00 -13.30 -10.06
N LEU A 167 12.71 -13.65 -9.97
CA LEU A 167 11.61 -12.89 -10.55
C LEU A 167 11.66 -11.41 -10.10
N PHE A 168 11.61 -11.16 -8.81
CA PHE A 168 11.56 -9.79 -8.29
C PHE A 168 12.83 -8.99 -8.60
N ARG A 169 14.00 -9.62 -8.60
CA ARG A 169 15.23 -8.97 -9.02
C ARG A 169 15.21 -8.55 -10.50
N MET A 170 14.58 -9.35 -11.36
CA MET A 170 14.49 -9.07 -12.79
C MET A 170 13.45 -7.99 -13.10
N VAL A 171 12.30 -8.01 -12.45
CA VAL A 171 11.21 -7.06 -12.73
C VAL A 171 11.46 -5.67 -12.14
N THR A 172 12.10 -5.56 -10.97
CA THR A 172 12.28 -4.29 -10.25
C THR A 172 12.92 -3.17 -11.09
N PRO A 173 13.98 -3.39 -11.90
CA PRO A 173 14.52 -2.36 -12.78
C PRO A 173 13.48 -1.84 -13.78
N HIS A 174 12.67 -2.71 -14.38
CA HIS A 174 11.64 -2.33 -15.33
C HIS A 174 10.55 -1.47 -14.69
N LEU A 175 10.14 -1.80 -13.46
CA LEU A 175 9.14 -1.02 -12.72
C LEU A 175 9.58 0.45 -12.58
N ASN A 176 10.84 0.66 -12.24
CA ASN A 176 11.40 2.00 -12.03
C ASN A 176 11.70 2.74 -13.34
N LEU A 177 12.26 2.04 -14.33
CA LEU A 177 12.63 2.63 -15.62
C LEU A 177 11.40 2.98 -16.48
N LYS A 178 10.33 2.21 -16.37
CA LYS A 178 9.12 2.35 -17.20
C LYS A 178 7.91 2.90 -16.45
N ASP A 179 8.07 3.25 -15.16
CA ASP A 179 7.03 3.78 -14.28
C ASP A 179 5.81 2.86 -14.13
N ILE A 180 6.05 1.56 -13.95
CA ILE A 180 5.02 0.53 -13.84
C ILE A 180 4.72 0.24 -12.35
N PRO A 181 3.47 0.40 -11.86
CA PRO A 181 3.06 -0.14 -10.57
C PRO A 181 2.88 -1.66 -10.66
N LEU A 182 3.52 -2.38 -9.75
CA LEU A 182 3.32 -3.82 -9.55
C LEU A 182 2.79 -4.05 -8.14
N ILE A 183 1.60 -4.64 -8.06
CA ILE A 183 0.93 -4.98 -6.81
C ILE A 183 0.91 -6.50 -6.67
N VAL A 184 1.40 -6.99 -5.56
CA VAL A 184 1.52 -8.42 -5.29
C VAL A 184 0.74 -8.79 -4.04
N VAL A 185 -0.17 -9.73 -4.20
CA VAL A 185 -0.83 -10.41 -3.08
C VAL A 185 0.03 -11.57 -2.61
N ASN A 186 0.22 -11.66 -1.28
CA ASN A 186 1.02 -12.72 -0.70
C ASN A 186 0.42 -13.23 0.63
N HIS A 187 0.83 -14.42 1.05
CA HIS A 187 0.45 -14.99 2.33
C HIS A 187 1.51 -14.72 3.39
N THR A 188 1.08 -14.75 4.64
CA THR A 188 1.98 -14.75 5.81
C THR A 188 1.92 -16.09 6.50
N TYR A 189 3.02 -16.47 7.13
CA TYR A 189 3.10 -17.57 8.07
C TYR A 189 3.59 -17.06 9.43
N GLN A 190 3.32 -17.82 10.48
CA GLN A 190 3.77 -17.48 11.81
C GLN A 190 5.12 -18.16 12.09
N THR A 191 6.06 -17.43 12.68
CA THR A 191 7.32 -18.03 13.15
C THR A 191 7.03 -18.97 14.33
N GLN A 192 7.87 -20.00 14.50
CA GLN A 192 7.79 -20.96 15.60
C GLN A 192 8.52 -20.47 16.87
N GLU A 193 8.83 -19.19 16.95
CA GLU A 193 9.50 -18.58 18.09
C GLU A 193 8.52 -18.37 19.25
N MET A 194 9.07 -18.20 20.47
CA MET A 194 8.29 -17.93 21.70
C MET A 194 7.36 -16.70 21.54
N TYR A 195 7.78 -15.70 20.76
CA TYR A 195 6.96 -14.57 20.32
C TYR A 195 6.74 -14.68 18.81
N SER A 196 5.69 -15.38 18.43
CA SER A 196 5.33 -15.60 17.03
C SER A 196 5.11 -14.30 16.29
N LYS A 197 5.77 -14.15 15.12
CA LYS A 197 5.64 -13.00 14.24
C LYS A 197 5.10 -13.45 12.89
N ALA A 198 4.23 -12.63 12.29
CA ALA A 198 3.80 -12.82 10.93
C ALA A 198 4.94 -12.48 9.96
N VAL A 199 5.33 -13.42 9.12
CA VAL A 199 6.38 -13.26 8.12
C VAL A 199 5.80 -13.45 6.73
N VAL A 200 6.20 -12.61 5.78
CA VAL A 200 5.75 -12.68 4.39
C VAL A 200 6.38 -13.90 3.70
N SER A 201 5.56 -14.69 3.02
CA SER A 201 5.99 -15.89 2.31
C SER A 201 6.91 -15.55 1.12
N GLY A 202 7.80 -16.47 0.72
CA GLY A 202 8.67 -16.31 -0.45
C GLY A 202 10.08 -15.83 -0.16
N GLY A 203 10.44 -15.72 1.13
CA GLY A 203 11.81 -15.45 1.58
C GLY A 203 12.25 -13.98 1.45
N THR A 204 13.52 -13.73 1.77
CA THR A 204 14.09 -12.37 1.86
C THR A 204 14.16 -11.62 0.54
N GLY A 205 14.12 -12.33 -0.61
CA GLY A 205 14.22 -11.72 -1.92
C GLY A 205 13.07 -10.76 -2.23
N ILE A 206 11.85 -11.15 -1.88
CA ILE A 206 10.65 -10.31 -1.99
C ILE A 206 10.78 -9.08 -1.10
N TYR A 207 11.21 -9.26 0.15
CA TYR A 207 11.35 -8.18 1.12
C TYR A 207 12.32 -7.09 0.65
N TYR A 208 13.48 -7.49 0.09
CA TYR A 208 14.46 -6.51 -0.39
C TYR A 208 14.01 -5.77 -1.65
N SER A 209 13.27 -6.42 -2.53
CA SER A 209 12.81 -5.82 -3.80
C SER A 209 11.63 -4.88 -3.62
N ALA A 210 10.79 -5.08 -2.59
CA ALA A 210 9.58 -4.29 -2.40
C ALA A 210 9.88 -2.86 -1.93
N ASP A 211 9.13 -1.91 -2.47
CA ASP A 211 9.08 -0.53 -1.99
C ASP A 211 8.19 -0.39 -0.77
N ASN A 212 7.05 -1.11 -0.77
CA ASN A 212 6.11 -1.15 0.33
C ASN A 212 5.69 -2.59 0.65
N ILE A 213 5.60 -2.92 1.92
CA ILE A 213 5.06 -4.19 2.43
C ILE A 213 4.07 -3.86 3.54
N PHE A 214 2.84 -4.32 3.35
CA PHE A 214 1.76 -4.19 4.32
C PHE A 214 1.31 -5.57 4.79
N ILE A 215 1.25 -5.76 6.11
CA ILE A 215 0.73 -6.99 6.72
C ILE A 215 -0.66 -6.68 7.30
N LEU A 216 -1.66 -7.39 6.82
CA LEU A 216 -3.04 -7.17 7.19
C LEU A 216 -3.43 -8.00 8.41
N GLY A 217 -3.80 -7.30 9.48
CA GLY A 217 -4.52 -7.86 10.63
C GLY A 217 -6.03 -7.74 10.45
N ARG A 218 -6.80 -8.51 11.22
CA ARG A 218 -8.26 -8.47 11.19
C ARG A 218 -8.84 -8.62 12.59
N GLN A 219 -9.79 -7.75 12.92
CA GLN A 219 -10.63 -7.83 14.11
C GLN A 219 -12.09 -7.90 13.69
N GLN A 220 -12.90 -8.65 14.41
CA GLN A 220 -14.33 -8.71 14.16
C GLN A 220 -15.02 -7.49 14.76
N GLU A 221 -15.89 -6.88 13.99
CA GLU A 221 -16.87 -5.92 14.48
C GLU A 221 -18.18 -6.65 14.81
N LYS A 222 -18.77 -6.33 15.94
CA LYS A 222 -19.94 -7.04 16.45
C LYS A 222 -20.99 -6.06 16.96
N ASP A 223 -22.24 -6.36 16.66
CA ASP A 223 -23.39 -5.80 17.34
C ASP A 223 -24.03 -6.91 18.19
N GLY A 224 -23.86 -6.79 19.52
CA GLY A 224 -24.22 -7.85 20.44
C GLY A 224 -23.46 -9.16 20.19
N LYS A 225 -24.15 -10.20 19.72
CA LYS A 225 -23.57 -11.51 19.39
C LYS A 225 -23.26 -11.66 17.89
N ASP A 226 -23.82 -10.81 17.06
CA ASP A 226 -23.74 -10.91 15.62
C ASP A 226 -22.50 -10.17 15.09
N VAL A 227 -21.80 -10.78 14.13
CA VAL A 227 -20.70 -10.15 13.43
C VAL A 227 -21.26 -9.31 12.29
N THR A 228 -21.07 -8.00 12.34
CA THR A 228 -21.58 -7.03 11.35
C THR A 228 -20.54 -6.63 10.31
N GLY A 229 -19.27 -6.90 10.60
CA GLY A 229 -18.17 -6.54 9.71
C GLY A 229 -16.82 -6.90 10.29
N TYR A 230 -15.81 -6.27 9.71
CA TYR A 230 -14.42 -6.42 10.12
C TYR A 230 -13.71 -5.07 10.19
N ASN A 231 -12.84 -4.95 11.16
CA ASN A 231 -11.85 -3.89 11.23
C ASN A 231 -10.49 -4.48 10.79
N PHE A 232 -10.05 -4.15 9.58
CA PHE A 232 -8.74 -4.55 9.10
C PHE A 232 -7.71 -3.54 9.54
N ILE A 233 -6.55 -4.01 9.99
CA ILE A 233 -5.43 -3.16 10.38
C ILE A 233 -4.33 -3.32 9.35
N ILE A 234 -4.02 -2.25 8.63
CA ILE A 234 -2.86 -2.18 7.76
C ILE A 234 -1.64 -1.92 8.65
N ASN A 235 -0.81 -2.94 8.85
CA ASN A 235 0.47 -2.79 9.52
C ASN A 235 1.55 -2.51 8.48
N VAL A 236 2.20 -1.34 8.58
CA VAL A 236 3.29 -0.97 7.69
C VAL A 236 4.55 -1.70 8.13
N GLU A 237 4.90 -2.77 7.42
CA GLU A 237 6.11 -3.57 7.69
C GLU A 237 7.35 -2.92 7.06
N LYS A 238 7.20 -2.39 5.85
CA LYS A 238 8.23 -1.66 5.12
C LYS A 238 7.58 -0.59 4.26
N SER A 239 8.13 0.60 4.21
CA SER A 239 7.71 1.65 3.28
C SER A 239 8.84 2.65 3.04
N ARG A 240 8.83 3.28 1.87
CA ARG A 240 9.70 4.43 1.57
C ARG A 240 9.10 5.74 2.07
N PHE A 241 7.79 5.79 2.28
CA PHE A 241 7.05 7.03 2.51
C PHE A 241 6.41 7.11 3.89
N VAL A 242 6.21 5.96 4.53
CA VAL A 242 5.47 5.87 5.80
C VAL A 242 6.36 5.25 6.86
N LYS A 243 6.27 5.77 8.08
CA LYS A 243 6.98 5.22 9.23
C LYS A 243 6.61 3.76 9.44
N GLU A 244 7.61 2.89 9.48
CA GLU A 244 7.43 1.47 9.79
C GLU A 244 6.71 1.29 11.13
N LYS A 245 5.99 0.18 11.27
CA LYS A 245 5.12 -0.15 12.41
C LYS A 245 3.90 0.75 12.60
N SER A 246 3.64 1.69 11.68
CA SER A 246 2.37 2.42 11.65
C SER A 246 1.22 1.44 11.45
N LYS A 247 0.08 1.72 12.11
CA LYS A 247 -1.15 0.92 12.05
C LYS A 247 -2.29 1.80 11.60
N ILE A 248 -2.93 1.45 10.50
CA ILE A 248 -4.04 2.21 9.93
C ILE A 248 -5.26 1.29 9.86
N PRO A 249 -6.35 1.61 10.56
CA PRO A 249 -7.57 0.82 10.54
C PRO A 249 -8.39 1.09 9.28
N ILE A 250 -8.99 0.03 8.74
CA ILE A 250 -9.95 0.06 7.62
C ILE A 250 -11.20 -0.70 8.05
N GLU A 251 -12.30 0.00 8.12
CA GLU A 251 -13.61 -0.55 8.47
C GLU A 251 -14.29 -1.13 7.22
N VAL A 252 -14.79 -2.35 7.35
CA VAL A 252 -15.51 -3.03 6.29
C VAL A 252 -16.78 -3.64 6.88
N SER A 253 -17.93 -3.10 6.53
CA SER A 253 -19.22 -3.69 6.87
C SER A 253 -19.67 -4.66 5.77
N TRP A 254 -20.53 -5.62 6.14
CA TRP A 254 -21.06 -6.57 5.16
C TRP A 254 -22.10 -5.93 4.24
N ASP A 255 -22.82 -4.94 4.74
CA ASP A 255 -23.89 -4.28 4.00
C ASP A 255 -23.39 -3.13 3.11
N GLU A 256 -22.38 -2.36 3.57
CA GLU A 256 -21.92 -1.14 2.89
C GLU A 256 -20.51 -1.29 2.27
N GLY A 257 -19.81 -2.40 2.55
CA GLY A 257 -18.46 -2.61 2.06
C GLY A 257 -17.42 -1.78 2.80
N ILE A 258 -16.38 -1.30 2.07
CA ILE A 258 -15.26 -0.57 2.67
C ILE A 258 -15.69 0.87 2.97
N SER A 259 -15.60 1.27 4.24
CA SER A 259 -15.90 2.64 4.65
C SER A 259 -14.87 3.62 4.10
N LYS A 260 -15.36 4.63 3.38
CA LYS A 260 -14.51 5.72 2.85
C LYS A 260 -13.83 6.52 3.96
N TRP A 261 -14.43 6.56 5.14
CA TRP A 261 -14.02 7.40 6.26
C TRP A 261 -13.27 6.63 7.35
N SER A 262 -12.87 5.39 7.03
CA SER A 262 -12.15 4.51 7.95
C SER A 262 -11.01 5.20 8.67
N GLY A 263 -10.94 5.02 9.99
CA GLY A 263 -9.84 5.47 10.83
C GLY A 263 -9.71 7.00 10.98
N LEU A 264 -10.43 7.80 10.20
CA LEU A 264 -10.29 9.26 10.24
C LEU A 264 -10.80 9.86 11.54
N LEU A 265 -11.83 9.26 12.16
CA LEU A 265 -12.41 9.81 13.38
C LEU A 265 -11.41 9.77 14.54
N ASP A 266 -10.70 8.68 14.70
CA ASP A 266 -9.66 8.57 15.73
C ASP A 266 -8.52 9.57 15.49
N MET A 267 -8.12 9.76 14.23
CA MET A 267 -7.10 10.75 13.85
C MET A 267 -7.59 12.18 14.13
N ALA A 268 -8.86 12.48 13.85
CA ALA A 268 -9.44 13.79 14.11
C ALA A 268 -9.62 14.09 15.60
N LEU A 269 -9.94 13.07 16.41
CA LEU A 269 -9.98 13.19 17.86
C LEU A 269 -8.59 13.43 18.44
N GLU A 270 -7.59 12.68 17.98
CA GLU A 270 -6.20 12.81 18.44
C GLU A 270 -5.60 14.17 18.09
N SER A 271 -5.93 14.70 16.91
CA SER A 271 -5.44 16.01 16.45
C SER A 271 -6.25 17.19 16.98
N GLY A 272 -7.33 16.94 17.72
CA GLY A 272 -8.19 17.98 18.29
C GLY A 272 -9.17 18.64 17.29
N HIS A 273 -9.23 18.18 16.03
CA HIS A 273 -10.20 18.69 15.04
C HIS A 273 -11.65 18.25 15.33
N VAL A 274 -11.77 17.18 16.09
CA VAL A 274 -13.02 16.68 16.63
C VAL A 274 -12.85 16.43 18.12
N ILE A 275 -13.88 16.75 18.90
CA ILE A 275 -13.95 16.41 20.32
C ILE A 275 -15.12 15.50 20.59
N LYS A 276 -15.06 14.78 21.73
CA LYS A 276 -16.11 13.88 22.21
C LYS A 276 -16.67 14.42 23.53
N PRO A 277 -17.63 15.38 23.49
CA PRO A 277 -18.13 16.03 24.69
C PRO A 277 -18.87 15.06 25.63
N LYS A 278 -19.47 14.01 25.09
CA LYS A 278 -20.07 12.89 25.82
C LYS A 278 -20.04 11.59 24.99
N VAL A 279 -20.27 10.47 25.63
CA VAL A 279 -20.28 9.17 24.97
C VAL A 279 -21.24 9.16 23.76
N GLY A 280 -20.73 8.77 22.59
CA GLY A 280 -21.50 8.66 21.34
C GLY A 280 -21.81 9.99 20.65
N TRP A 281 -21.24 11.11 21.08
CA TRP A 281 -21.43 12.42 20.46
C TRP A 281 -20.11 13.08 20.12
N PHE A 282 -20.05 13.71 18.98
CA PHE A 282 -18.86 14.35 18.40
C PHE A 282 -19.18 15.78 18.01
N GLN A 283 -18.20 16.69 18.15
CA GLN A 283 -18.30 18.08 17.69
C GLN A 283 -17.01 18.44 16.98
N LYS A 284 -17.13 19.20 15.90
CA LYS A 284 -15.96 19.73 15.18
C LYS A 284 -15.42 20.96 15.92
N VAL A 285 -14.11 21.14 15.83
CA VAL A 285 -13.39 22.30 16.36
C VAL A 285 -12.83 23.10 15.20
N ASP A 286 -13.06 24.38 15.19
CA ASP A 286 -12.37 25.29 14.29
C ASP A 286 -10.93 25.48 14.80
N MET A 287 -9.96 25.07 13.99
CA MET A 287 -8.56 25.09 14.39
C MET A 287 -7.88 26.45 14.24
N GLU A 288 -8.58 27.45 13.68
CA GLU A 288 -8.09 28.82 13.61
C GLU A 288 -8.52 29.62 14.83
N THR A 289 -9.82 29.51 15.18
CA THR A 289 -10.40 30.25 16.31
C THR A 289 -10.38 29.47 17.63
N GLY A 290 -10.28 28.15 17.57
CA GLY A 290 -10.42 27.26 18.73
C GLY A 290 -11.88 27.05 19.16
N GLU A 291 -12.84 27.58 18.41
CA GLU A 291 -14.26 27.47 18.75
C GLU A 291 -14.81 26.07 18.49
N ILE A 292 -15.63 25.61 19.42
CA ILE A 292 -16.34 24.34 19.27
C ILE A 292 -17.61 24.59 18.49
N GLY A 293 -17.81 23.87 17.39
CA GLY A 293 -19.01 23.96 16.57
C GLY A 293 -20.27 23.59 17.37
N GLU A 294 -21.34 24.36 17.18
CA GLU A 294 -22.61 24.16 17.90
C GLU A 294 -23.26 22.81 17.59
N LYS A 295 -23.05 22.28 16.38
CA LYS A 295 -23.66 21.02 15.92
C LYS A 295 -22.96 19.82 16.51
N SER A 296 -23.77 18.99 17.20
CA SER A 296 -23.34 17.67 17.67
C SER A 296 -23.74 16.58 16.69
N TYR A 297 -22.84 15.64 16.47
CA TYR A 297 -22.99 14.51 15.54
C TYR A 297 -22.95 13.19 16.29
N ARG A 298 -23.79 12.23 15.89
CA ARG A 298 -23.65 10.84 16.30
C ARG A 298 -22.65 10.10 15.41
N MET A 299 -22.25 8.89 15.78
CA MET A 299 -21.31 8.08 14.99
C MET A 299 -21.74 8.00 13.52
N ASN A 300 -23.00 7.63 13.27
CA ASN A 300 -23.52 7.50 11.90
C ASN A 300 -23.51 8.83 11.10
N ASP A 301 -23.65 9.97 11.77
CA ASP A 301 -23.61 11.28 11.13
C ASP A 301 -22.19 11.63 10.66
N THR A 302 -21.14 11.01 11.25
CA THR A 302 -19.76 11.22 10.84
C THR A 302 -19.41 10.52 9.53
N TYR A 303 -20.23 9.55 9.09
CA TYR A 303 -20.03 8.87 7.80
C TYR A 303 -20.59 9.69 6.62
N SER A 304 -20.22 10.97 6.55
CA SER A 304 -20.73 11.87 5.51
C SER A 304 -19.65 12.79 4.97
N PHE A 305 -19.74 13.12 3.68
CA PHE A 305 -18.85 14.07 3.04
C PHE A 305 -18.90 15.46 3.72
N SER A 306 -20.08 15.91 4.12
CA SER A 306 -20.27 17.21 4.79
C SER A 306 -19.58 17.28 6.17
N PHE A 307 -19.43 16.14 6.83
CA PHE A 307 -18.65 16.09 8.07
C PHE A 307 -17.17 16.20 7.79
N TRP A 308 -16.64 15.42 6.85
CA TRP A 308 -15.19 15.28 6.63
C TRP A 308 -14.57 16.36 5.75
N HIS A 309 -15.32 16.89 4.76
CA HIS A 309 -14.76 17.82 3.80
C HIS A 309 -14.00 19.01 4.44
N PRO A 310 -14.55 19.73 5.44
CA PRO A 310 -13.82 20.84 6.09
C PRO A 310 -12.55 20.37 6.81
N ILE A 311 -12.58 19.21 7.46
CA ILE A 311 -11.44 18.65 8.19
C ILE A 311 -10.32 18.23 7.22
N LEU A 312 -10.68 17.54 6.13
CA LEU A 312 -9.73 17.07 5.13
C LEU A 312 -9.07 18.23 4.35
N GLN A 313 -9.74 19.38 4.25
CA GLN A 313 -9.17 20.59 3.63
C GLN A 313 -8.34 21.42 4.62
N CYS A 314 -8.40 21.13 5.90
CA CYS A 314 -7.65 21.89 6.93
C CYS A 314 -6.15 21.61 6.82
N PRO A 315 -5.29 22.62 6.58
CA PRO A 315 -3.84 22.43 6.51
C PRO A 315 -3.26 21.81 7.79
N LYS A 316 -3.73 22.23 8.97
CA LYS A 316 -3.27 21.70 10.27
C LYS A 316 -3.58 20.22 10.44
N PHE A 317 -4.71 19.72 9.86
CA PHE A 317 -5.01 18.30 9.88
C PHE A 317 -4.07 17.52 8.96
N ASN A 318 -3.81 18.04 7.76
CA ASN A 318 -2.85 17.44 6.84
C ASN A 318 -1.43 17.39 7.44
N GLU A 319 -0.97 18.48 8.05
CA GLU A 319 0.32 18.53 8.76
C GLU A 319 0.40 17.53 9.91
N PHE A 320 -0.68 17.39 10.70
CA PHE A 320 -0.75 16.39 11.76
C PHE A 320 -0.59 14.98 11.20
N ILE A 321 -1.31 14.64 10.11
CA ILE A 321 -1.24 13.33 9.47
C ILE A 321 0.17 13.07 8.93
N GLU A 322 0.76 14.05 8.23
CA GLU A 322 2.12 13.91 7.70
C GLU A 322 3.14 13.74 8.82
N LYS A 323 3.06 14.55 9.88
CA LYS A 323 3.95 14.43 11.04
C LYS A 323 3.82 13.07 11.73
N LYS A 324 2.61 12.53 11.81
CA LYS A 324 2.34 11.24 12.46
C LYS A 324 2.84 10.06 11.64
N TYR A 325 2.55 10.03 10.34
CA TYR A 325 2.70 8.86 9.50
C TYR A 325 3.83 8.95 8.47
N ALA A 326 4.10 10.11 7.88
CA ALA A 326 5.10 10.20 6.84
C ALA A 326 6.51 9.94 7.39
N ALA A 327 7.30 9.16 6.64
CA ALA A 327 8.73 9.06 6.89
C ALA A 327 9.36 10.43 6.63
N SER A 328 10.21 10.88 7.55
CA SER A 328 10.90 12.16 7.41
C SER A 328 11.82 12.12 6.18
N ASN A 329 11.60 13.05 5.26
CA ASN A 329 12.58 13.39 4.23
C ASN A 329 13.56 14.46 4.75
N GLY A 330 13.59 14.68 6.06
CA GLY A 330 14.41 15.69 6.72
C GLY A 330 15.91 15.42 6.59
N ALA A 331 16.70 16.39 6.99
CA ALA A 331 18.15 16.28 7.03
C ALA A 331 18.56 14.98 7.75
N ILE A 332 19.37 14.16 7.09
CA ILE A 332 19.93 12.92 7.67
C ILE A 332 20.86 13.27 8.84
N MET A 333 21.45 14.45 8.78
CA MET A 333 22.26 15.02 9.86
C MET A 333 21.40 16.05 10.62
N GLN A 334 21.40 15.95 11.95
CA GLN A 334 20.88 17.04 12.77
C GLN A 334 21.74 18.26 12.49
N GLU A 335 21.12 19.38 12.11
CA GLU A 335 21.82 20.66 12.15
C GLU A 335 22.25 20.87 13.60
N GLU A 336 23.54 21.14 13.82
CA GLU A 336 24.05 21.56 15.13
C GLU A 336 23.47 22.93 15.43
N ASP A 337 22.23 22.96 15.90
CA ASP A 337 21.61 24.18 16.37
C ASP A 337 22.35 24.68 17.61
N GLU A 338 23.06 25.82 17.45
CA GLU A 338 23.32 26.81 18.50
C GLU A 338 24.08 26.41 19.77
N VAL A 339 24.99 25.45 19.70
CA VAL A 339 25.97 25.29 20.78
C VAL A 339 27.09 26.33 20.71
N ALA A 340 27.27 26.96 19.55
CA ALA A 340 28.27 28.03 19.37
C ALA A 340 27.94 29.30 20.15
N ALA A 341 26.68 29.63 20.40
CA ALA A 341 26.29 30.85 21.10
C ALA A 341 26.49 30.82 22.62
N VAL A 342 26.68 29.63 23.20
CA VAL A 342 26.87 29.49 24.66
C VAL A 342 28.33 29.64 25.07
N TYR A 343 29.27 29.34 24.18
CA TYR A 343 30.72 29.47 24.48
C TYR A 343 31.27 30.89 24.32
N GLU A 344 30.57 31.79 23.62
CA GLU A 344 30.99 33.22 23.51
C GLU A 344 30.51 34.08 24.65
N MET A 345 29.67 33.59 25.57
CA MET A 345 29.17 34.37 26.72
C MET A 345 29.89 34.11 28.05
N GLU A 346 30.87 33.21 28.07
CA GLU A 346 31.67 32.95 29.30
C GLU A 346 33.06 33.63 29.31
N ASP A 347 33.43 34.39 28.27
CA ASP A 347 34.71 35.10 28.16
C ASP A 347 34.58 36.63 28.20
N GLU A 348 33.52 37.21 28.80
CA GLU A 348 33.45 38.66 29.16
C GLU A 348 33.43 38.88 30.66
#